data_9b7fcd0b9b06f82dfe2458100b3cef21
#
_entry.id   9b7fcd0b9b06f82dfe2458100b3cef21
#
_cell.length_a   1.000
_cell.length_b   1.000
_cell.length_c   1.000
_cell.angle_alpha   90.00
_cell.angle_beta   90.00
_cell.angle_gamma   90.00
#
_symmetry.space_group_name_H-M   'P 1'
#
loop_
_entity.id
_entity.type
_entity.pdbx_description
1 polymer ?
#
loop_
_entity_poly.entity_id
_entity_poly.type
_entity_poly.pdbx_seq_one_letter_code
_entity_poly.pdbx_strand_id
1 'polypeptide(L)'
;MVYAPGKTPKQVAGICAALLEGEARVLVSGASEDTERELRSSLPGVSARRAGGMLVVGAGEPEPSGGRVVALSGGTSDLPVLEEAVAVAREMGVRVEVRADVGVAGLHRLSEPLAMIKDFDPDCVVVAAGMEGALPTVVCSMVSVPVIGLPTSTGYGLGGDGTAAIMGMLQSCSPGLSVVNIDNGVGAGASAAMIANRAARLRGLKPGDR
;
A
#
# COMPACT_ATOMS: atom_id res chain seq x y z
N MET A 1 -8.17 -10.66 5.92
CA MET A 1 -7.22 -9.74 6.59
C MET A 1 -7.65 -9.46 8.02
N VAL A 2 -6.70 -9.28 8.94
CA VAL A 2 -6.92 -9.00 10.37
C VAL A 2 -6.26 -7.67 10.74
N TYR A 3 -6.98 -6.77 11.41
CA TYR A 3 -6.46 -5.56 12.02
C TYR A 3 -6.15 -5.87 13.50
N ALA A 4 -4.86 -5.88 13.85
CA ALA A 4 -4.40 -6.31 15.18
C ALA A 4 -4.60 -5.26 16.29
N PRO A 5 -4.48 -3.94 16.06
CA PRO A 5 -4.65 -2.96 17.12
C PRO A 5 -5.98 -3.09 17.86
N GLY A 6 -5.94 -3.00 19.19
CA GLY A 6 -7.10 -3.18 20.06
C GLY A 6 -7.47 -4.65 20.36
N LYS A 7 -6.74 -5.61 19.79
CA LYS A 7 -6.91 -7.05 20.07
C LYS A 7 -5.73 -7.59 20.87
N THR A 8 -5.99 -8.59 21.69
CA THR A 8 -4.92 -9.34 22.33
C THR A 8 -4.21 -10.25 21.31
N PRO A 9 -2.91 -10.58 21.52
CA PRO A 9 -2.19 -11.53 20.64
C PRO A 9 -2.94 -12.85 20.45
N LYS A 10 -3.55 -13.41 21.51
CA LYS A 10 -4.34 -14.65 21.43
C LYS A 10 -5.58 -14.51 20.56
N GLN A 11 -6.27 -13.35 20.61
CA GLN A 11 -7.42 -13.10 19.74
C GLN A 11 -7.00 -13.05 18.28
N VAL A 12 -5.88 -12.38 17.98
CA VAL A 12 -5.34 -12.32 16.60
C VAL A 12 -4.99 -13.73 16.12
N ALA A 13 -4.31 -14.53 16.92
CA ALA A 13 -3.94 -15.90 16.59
C ALA A 13 -5.17 -16.78 16.33
N GLY A 14 -6.20 -16.70 17.17
CA GLY A 14 -7.47 -17.43 16.97
C GLY A 14 -8.19 -17.03 15.69
N ILE A 15 -8.22 -15.73 15.37
CA ILE A 15 -8.82 -15.25 14.09
C ILE A 15 -8.02 -15.76 12.90
N CYS A 16 -6.68 -15.70 12.96
CA CYS A 16 -5.83 -16.22 11.88
C CYS A 16 -6.04 -17.72 11.68
N ALA A 17 -6.12 -18.51 12.75
CA ALA A 17 -6.39 -19.94 12.69
C ALA A 17 -7.69 -20.22 11.94
N ALA A 18 -8.78 -19.55 12.33
CA ALA A 18 -10.08 -19.74 11.67
C ALA A 18 -10.08 -19.33 10.19
N LEU A 19 -9.39 -18.24 9.84
CA LEU A 19 -9.30 -17.81 8.44
C LEU A 19 -8.46 -18.77 7.58
N LEU A 20 -7.42 -19.36 8.15
CA LEU A 20 -6.55 -20.31 7.44
C LEU A 20 -7.22 -21.65 7.15
N GLU A 21 -8.40 -21.96 7.72
CA GLU A 21 -9.20 -23.12 7.33
C GLU A 21 -9.74 -23.00 5.89
N GLY A 22 -9.97 -21.77 5.40
CA GLY A 22 -10.49 -21.52 4.06
C GLY A 22 -9.55 -20.74 3.14
N GLU A 23 -8.47 -20.16 3.67
CA GLU A 23 -7.58 -19.28 2.93
C GLU A 23 -6.13 -19.75 3.04
N ALA A 24 -5.38 -19.69 1.95
CA ALA A 24 -3.95 -20.04 1.96
C ALA A 24 -3.09 -19.07 2.80
N ARG A 25 -3.49 -17.80 2.86
CA ARG A 25 -2.76 -16.73 3.53
C ARG A 25 -3.69 -15.72 4.18
N VAL A 26 -3.23 -15.17 5.31
CA VAL A 26 -3.92 -14.12 6.06
C VAL A 26 -2.95 -12.96 6.27
N LEU A 27 -3.37 -11.74 5.94
CA LEU A 27 -2.65 -10.51 6.23
C LEU A 27 -3.06 -9.98 7.59
N VAL A 28 -2.07 -9.59 8.42
CA VAL A 28 -2.28 -8.98 9.73
C VAL A 28 -1.62 -7.61 9.74
N SER A 29 -2.43 -6.55 9.78
CA SER A 29 -1.98 -5.16 9.87
C SER A 29 -1.81 -4.74 11.33
N GLY A 30 -0.79 -3.92 11.60
CA GLY A 30 -0.50 -3.38 12.93
C GLY A 30 -0.09 -4.44 13.96
N ALA A 31 0.52 -5.54 13.53
CA ALA A 31 0.96 -6.61 14.41
C ALA A 31 2.20 -6.21 15.22
N SER A 32 2.09 -6.28 16.56
CA SER A 32 3.23 -6.14 17.46
C SER A 32 4.13 -7.38 17.45
N GLU A 33 5.33 -7.26 18.03
CA GLU A 33 6.22 -8.41 18.22
C GLU A 33 5.59 -9.51 19.09
N ASP A 34 4.78 -9.12 20.09
CA ASP A 34 4.06 -10.07 20.92
C ASP A 34 2.99 -10.82 20.12
N THR A 35 2.31 -10.13 19.19
CA THR A 35 1.37 -10.76 18.27
C THR A 35 2.08 -11.75 17.34
N GLU A 36 3.23 -11.39 16.81
CA GLU A 36 4.03 -12.30 15.97
C GLU A 36 4.52 -13.53 16.75
N ARG A 37 4.98 -13.32 18.00
CA ARG A 37 5.42 -14.41 18.88
C ARG A 37 4.28 -15.37 19.22
N GLU A 38 3.11 -14.84 19.53
CA GLU A 38 1.90 -15.64 19.80
C GLU A 38 1.46 -16.43 18.57
N LEU A 39 1.45 -15.80 17.38
CA LEU A 39 1.13 -16.49 16.11
C LEU A 39 2.06 -17.67 15.86
N ARG A 40 3.38 -17.49 16.05
CA ARG A 40 4.36 -18.57 15.87
C ARG A 40 4.21 -19.72 16.88
N SER A 41 3.79 -19.40 18.11
CA SER A 41 3.59 -20.41 19.14
C SER A 41 2.27 -21.14 19.01
N SER A 42 1.19 -20.44 18.65
CA SER A 42 -0.17 -20.98 18.55
C SER A 42 -0.44 -21.72 17.23
N LEU A 43 0.34 -21.43 16.17
CA LEU A 43 0.20 -22.02 14.84
C LEU A 43 1.52 -22.70 14.41
N PRO A 44 1.95 -23.77 15.08
CA PRO A 44 3.19 -24.45 14.77
C PRO A 44 3.12 -25.02 13.35
N GLY A 45 4.16 -24.76 12.53
CA GLY A 45 4.22 -25.19 11.14
C GLY A 45 3.58 -24.23 10.12
N VAL A 46 2.91 -23.17 10.58
CA VAL A 46 2.43 -22.09 9.70
C VAL A 46 3.53 -21.03 9.58
N SER A 47 3.87 -20.68 8.35
CA SER A 47 4.85 -19.60 8.11
C SER A 47 4.26 -18.25 8.50
N ALA A 48 5.09 -17.39 9.11
CA ALA A 48 4.76 -15.99 9.35
C ALA A 48 5.96 -15.14 8.91
N ARG A 49 5.76 -14.24 7.93
CA ARG A 49 6.79 -13.35 7.41
C ARG A 49 6.34 -11.89 7.51
N ARG A 50 7.27 -11.00 7.75
CA ARG A 50 6.99 -9.56 7.66
C ARG A 50 7.04 -9.10 6.20
N ALA A 51 6.11 -8.24 5.84
CA ALA A 51 6.05 -7.55 4.57
C ALA A 51 5.61 -6.10 4.85
N GLY A 52 6.57 -5.17 4.78
CA GLY A 52 6.36 -3.82 5.29
C GLY A 52 5.95 -3.84 6.77
N GLY A 53 4.97 -3.03 7.17
CA GLY A 53 4.40 -2.99 8.52
C GLY A 53 3.45 -4.14 8.86
N MET A 54 3.29 -5.14 7.99
CA MET A 54 2.33 -6.23 8.12
C MET A 54 3.00 -7.58 8.40
N LEU A 55 2.21 -8.55 8.90
CA LEU A 55 2.57 -9.96 8.86
C LEU A 55 1.71 -10.68 7.80
N VAL A 56 2.35 -11.52 7.02
CA VAL A 56 1.72 -12.49 6.14
C VAL A 56 1.83 -13.86 6.81
N VAL A 57 0.69 -14.43 7.17
CA VAL A 57 0.58 -15.71 7.88
C VAL A 57 0.00 -16.73 6.91
N GLY A 58 0.67 -17.86 6.72
CA GLY A 58 0.28 -18.90 5.78
C GLY A 58 1.37 -19.23 4.76
N ALA A 59 1.09 -20.10 3.80
CA ALA A 59 2.06 -20.65 2.86
C ALA A 59 1.81 -20.19 1.41
N GLY A 60 2.85 -20.28 0.60
CA GLY A 60 2.81 -19.97 -0.83
C GLY A 60 2.98 -18.50 -1.15
N GLU A 61 3.13 -18.21 -2.43
CA GLU A 61 3.20 -16.87 -2.99
C GLU A 61 1.90 -16.55 -3.75
N PRO A 62 1.50 -15.27 -3.86
CA PRO A 62 0.34 -14.90 -4.64
C PRO A 62 0.56 -15.18 -6.13
N GLU A 63 -0.45 -15.70 -6.81
CA GLU A 63 -0.43 -15.86 -8.26
C GLU A 63 -0.36 -14.47 -8.94
N PRO A 64 0.60 -14.25 -9.86
CA PRO A 64 0.68 -13.00 -10.59
C PRO A 64 -0.59 -12.71 -11.38
N SER A 65 -1.18 -11.54 -11.16
CA SER A 65 -2.42 -11.12 -11.82
C SER A 65 -2.20 -10.46 -13.18
N GLY A 66 -0.95 -10.07 -13.48
CA GLY A 66 -0.60 -9.20 -14.60
C GLY A 66 -0.87 -7.70 -14.36
N GLY A 67 -1.43 -7.34 -13.21
CA GLY A 67 -1.62 -5.94 -12.79
C GLY A 67 -0.32 -5.25 -12.41
N ARG A 68 -0.23 -3.94 -12.64
CA ARG A 68 0.99 -3.14 -12.41
C ARG A 68 0.65 -1.87 -11.63
N VAL A 69 1.38 -1.61 -10.56
CA VAL A 69 1.24 -0.42 -9.70
C VAL A 69 2.60 0.21 -9.47
N VAL A 70 2.65 1.54 -9.46
CA VAL A 70 3.79 2.29 -8.94
C VAL A 70 3.41 2.88 -7.60
N ALA A 71 4.33 2.80 -6.63
CA ALA A 71 4.15 3.34 -5.30
C ALA A 71 5.26 4.38 -5.01
N LEU A 72 4.87 5.60 -4.66
CA LEU A 72 5.77 6.72 -4.40
C LEU A 72 5.60 7.23 -2.97
N SER A 73 6.70 7.65 -2.31
CA SER A 73 6.64 8.39 -1.03
C SER A 73 7.30 9.75 -1.11
N GLY A 74 6.70 10.74 -0.46
CA GLY A 74 7.24 12.09 -0.34
C GLY A 74 8.57 12.11 0.40
N GLY A 75 8.61 11.50 1.57
CA GLY A 75 9.80 11.32 2.38
C GLY A 75 10.02 9.87 2.80
N THR A 76 11.18 9.60 3.39
CA THR A 76 11.48 8.29 3.98
C THR A 76 10.59 7.99 5.19
N SER A 77 10.10 9.02 5.87
CA SER A 77 9.16 8.89 6.99
C SER A 77 7.77 8.39 6.58
N ASP A 78 7.41 8.51 5.29
CA ASP A 78 6.15 8.01 4.74
C ASP A 78 6.22 6.52 4.34
N LEU A 79 7.45 5.98 4.27
CA LEU A 79 7.68 4.61 3.82
C LEU A 79 6.91 3.55 4.62
N PRO A 80 6.83 3.59 5.97
CA PRO A 80 6.13 2.55 6.71
C PRO A 80 4.67 2.38 6.29
N VAL A 81 3.98 3.49 6.00
CA VAL A 81 2.59 3.50 5.54
C VAL A 81 2.50 3.05 4.07
N LEU A 82 3.44 3.49 3.22
CA LEU A 82 3.50 3.07 1.83
C LEU A 82 3.80 1.57 1.70
N GLU A 83 4.72 1.03 2.51
CA GLU A 83 5.07 -0.40 2.51
C GLU A 83 3.88 -1.29 2.87
N GLU A 84 2.97 -0.83 3.72
CA GLU A 84 1.71 -1.53 3.98
C GLU A 84 0.86 -1.64 2.70
N ALA A 85 0.72 -0.54 1.94
CA ALA A 85 0.00 -0.54 0.67
C ALA A 85 0.67 -1.46 -0.37
N VAL A 86 2.00 -1.42 -0.44
CA VAL A 86 2.80 -2.29 -1.32
C VAL A 86 2.62 -3.76 -0.97
N ALA A 87 2.65 -4.11 0.33
CA ALA A 87 2.44 -5.48 0.80
C ALA A 87 1.07 -6.00 0.41
N VAL A 88 0.01 -5.22 0.64
CA VAL A 88 -1.36 -5.58 0.24
C VAL A 88 -1.47 -5.78 -1.27
N ALA A 89 -0.94 -4.85 -2.06
CA ALA A 89 -1.02 -4.97 -3.52
C ALA A 89 -0.27 -6.21 -4.04
N ARG A 90 0.91 -6.50 -3.50
CA ARG A 90 1.68 -7.70 -3.85
C ARG A 90 0.96 -8.98 -3.47
N GLU A 91 0.35 -9.04 -2.28
CA GLU A 91 -0.43 -10.21 -1.85
C GLU A 91 -1.71 -10.41 -2.68
N MET A 92 -2.16 -9.38 -3.40
CA MET A 92 -3.24 -9.47 -4.40
C MET A 92 -2.72 -9.79 -5.82
N GLY A 93 -1.45 -10.21 -5.96
CA GLY A 93 -0.84 -10.65 -7.22
C GLY A 93 -0.34 -9.54 -8.13
N VAL A 94 -0.29 -8.29 -7.66
CA VAL A 94 0.12 -7.14 -8.47
C VAL A 94 1.64 -6.94 -8.43
N ARG A 95 2.24 -6.66 -9.57
CA ARG A 95 3.62 -6.20 -9.65
C ARG A 95 3.71 -4.74 -9.21
N VAL A 96 4.56 -4.46 -8.21
CA VAL A 96 4.70 -3.11 -7.64
C VAL A 96 6.14 -2.64 -7.72
N GLU A 97 6.37 -1.51 -8.40
CA GLU A 97 7.61 -0.74 -8.39
C GLU A 97 7.50 0.39 -7.35
N VAL A 98 8.59 0.63 -6.61
CA VAL A 98 8.59 1.59 -5.49
C VAL A 98 9.69 2.63 -5.70
N ARG A 99 9.37 3.91 -5.45
CA ARG A 99 10.34 4.99 -5.32
C ARG A 99 10.04 5.80 -4.07
N ALA A 100 11.08 6.08 -3.32
CA ALA A 100 10.99 6.84 -2.08
C ALA A 100 11.71 8.19 -2.20
N ASP A 101 11.39 9.09 -1.27
CA ASP A 101 12.06 10.40 -1.14
C ASP A 101 11.94 11.27 -2.41
N VAL A 102 10.76 11.29 -3.01
CA VAL A 102 10.46 12.08 -4.23
C VAL A 102 9.57 13.30 -3.93
N GLY A 103 9.63 13.81 -2.69
CA GLY A 103 8.81 14.93 -2.21
C GLY A 103 8.99 16.24 -2.96
N VAL A 104 7.94 17.06 -2.94
CA VAL A 104 7.86 18.34 -3.68
C VAL A 104 8.87 19.41 -3.24
N ALA A 105 9.51 19.25 -2.08
CA ALA A 105 10.61 20.12 -1.66
C ALA A 105 11.79 20.10 -2.65
N GLY A 106 11.86 19.11 -3.53
CA GLY A 106 12.82 19.05 -4.63
C GLY A 106 12.18 18.41 -5.86
N LEU A 107 11.41 19.17 -6.64
CA LEU A 107 10.67 18.68 -7.81
C LEU A 107 11.54 17.94 -8.83
N HIS A 108 12.84 18.27 -8.93
CA HIS A 108 13.78 17.57 -9.80
C HIS A 108 13.90 16.07 -9.48
N ARG A 109 13.58 15.66 -8.23
CA ARG A 109 13.58 14.25 -7.81
C ARG A 109 12.47 13.42 -8.45
N LEU A 110 11.43 14.08 -8.99
CA LEU A 110 10.34 13.39 -9.71
C LEU A 110 10.72 12.99 -11.15
N SER A 111 11.79 13.52 -11.73
CA SER A 111 12.14 13.26 -13.13
C SER A 111 12.38 11.78 -13.42
N GLU A 112 13.14 11.09 -12.58
CA GLU A 112 13.39 9.64 -12.74
C GLU A 112 12.12 8.80 -12.48
N PRO A 113 11.36 8.98 -11.36
CA PRO A 113 10.10 8.29 -11.17
C PRO A 113 9.08 8.48 -12.29
N LEU A 114 8.97 9.67 -12.86
CA LEU A 114 8.05 9.91 -13.99
C LEU A 114 8.50 9.19 -15.27
N ALA A 115 9.79 9.13 -15.54
CA ALA A 115 10.32 8.32 -16.63
C ALA A 115 10.03 6.83 -16.39
N MET A 116 10.28 6.34 -15.18
CA MET A 116 9.97 4.96 -14.79
C MET A 116 8.48 4.64 -14.93
N ILE A 117 7.57 5.54 -14.51
CA ILE A 117 6.12 5.39 -14.68
C ILE A 117 5.78 5.20 -16.15
N LYS A 118 6.36 6.01 -17.04
CA LYS A 118 6.13 5.91 -18.49
C LYS A 118 6.59 4.57 -19.06
N ASP A 119 7.76 4.08 -18.65
CA ASP A 119 8.34 2.84 -19.17
C ASP A 119 7.66 1.60 -18.58
N PHE A 120 7.30 1.64 -17.30
CA PHE A 120 6.61 0.56 -16.61
C PHE A 120 5.14 0.42 -17.01
N ASP A 121 4.51 1.53 -17.44
CA ASP A 121 3.10 1.62 -17.86
C ASP A 121 2.16 1.02 -16.82
N PRO A 122 2.07 1.61 -15.60
CA PRO A 122 1.24 1.09 -14.52
C PRO A 122 -0.25 1.30 -14.78
N ASP A 123 -1.08 0.51 -14.13
CA ASP A 123 -2.54 0.65 -14.14
C ASP A 123 -3.04 1.69 -13.14
N CYS A 124 -2.23 1.96 -12.12
CA CYS A 124 -2.53 2.89 -11.03
C CYS A 124 -1.23 3.31 -10.34
N VAL A 125 -1.22 4.51 -9.76
CA VAL A 125 -0.13 5.02 -8.93
C VAL A 125 -0.64 5.27 -7.52
N VAL A 126 0.09 4.80 -6.50
CA VAL A 126 -0.16 5.14 -5.08
C VAL A 126 0.90 6.15 -4.65
N VAL A 127 0.47 7.24 -4.01
CA VAL A 127 1.39 8.30 -3.58
C VAL A 127 1.15 8.61 -2.11
N ALA A 128 2.10 8.22 -1.25
CA ALA A 128 2.08 8.54 0.18
C ALA A 128 2.77 9.88 0.45
N ALA A 129 2.12 10.75 1.20
CA ALA A 129 2.68 12.03 1.60
C ALA A 129 2.06 12.53 2.91
N GLY A 130 2.93 13.05 3.78
CA GLY A 130 2.55 13.82 4.95
C GLY A 130 2.56 15.32 4.68
N MET A 131 2.86 16.11 5.71
CA MET A 131 2.89 17.59 5.66
C MET A 131 1.59 18.16 5.07
N GLU A 132 1.67 18.87 3.94
CA GLU A 132 0.54 19.48 3.22
C GLU A 132 -0.08 18.57 2.15
N GLY A 133 0.47 17.38 1.93
CA GLY A 133 -0.05 16.42 0.96
C GLY A 133 0.00 16.85 -0.51
N ALA A 134 0.96 17.68 -0.89
CA ALA A 134 1.03 18.24 -2.26
C ALA A 134 1.49 17.24 -3.32
N LEU A 135 2.32 16.25 -2.96
CA LEU A 135 2.91 15.32 -3.91
C LEU A 135 1.88 14.56 -4.77
N PRO A 136 0.78 14.00 -4.22
CA PRO A 136 -0.23 13.30 -5.03
C PRO A 136 -0.86 14.19 -6.10
N THR A 137 -1.12 15.47 -5.80
CA THR A 137 -1.63 16.45 -6.76
C THR A 137 -0.65 16.67 -7.90
N VAL A 138 0.64 16.85 -7.59
CA VAL A 138 1.69 17.05 -8.59
C VAL A 138 1.84 15.82 -9.48
N VAL A 139 1.94 14.62 -8.89
CA VAL A 139 2.04 13.36 -9.66
C VAL A 139 0.81 13.16 -10.53
N CYS A 140 -0.39 13.39 -9.99
CA CYS A 140 -1.65 13.23 -10.71
C CYS A 140 -1.74 14.15 -11.94
N SER A 141 -1.16 15.35 -11.87
CA SER A 141 -1.12 16.28 -13.01
C SER A 141 -0.18 15.84 -14.13
N MET A 142 0.70 14.86 -13.88
CA MET A 142 1.77 14.44 -14.81
C MET A 142 1.60 13.02 -15.36
N VAL A 143 0.55 12.31 -14.93
CA VAL A 143 0.27 10.94 -15.39
C VAL A 143 -1.13 10.83 -15.95
N SER A 144 -1.38 9.81 -16.78
CA SER A 144 -2.68 9.54 -17.41
C SER A 144 -3.42 8.35 -16.80
N VAL A 145 -2.96 7.86 -15.65
CA VAL A 145 -3.55 6.74 -14.92
C VAL A 145 -4.14 7.21 -13.59
N PRO A 146 -5.10 6.49 -12.99
CA PRO A 146 -5.62 6.84 -11.67
C PRO A 146 -4.52 6.95 -10.63
N VAL A 147 -4.62 7.97 -9.77
CA VAL A 147 -3.72 8.18 -8.65
C VAL A 147 -4.48 8.02 -7.35
N ILE A 148 -3.93 7.23 -6.41
CA ILE A 148 -4.45 7.10 -5.06
C ILE A 148 -3.53 7.88 -4.12
N GLY A 149 -4.06 8.95 -3.56
CA GLY A 149 -3.42 9.72 -2.51
C GLY A 149 -3.56 9.01 -1.16
N LEU A 150 -2.43 8.72 -0.54
CA LEU A 150 -2.34 8.12 0.78
C LEU A 150 -1.76 9.16 1.75
N PRO A 151 -2.63 9.92 2.45
CA PRO A 151 -2.16 10.86 3.44
C PRO A 151 -1.53 10.11 4.62
N THR A 152 -0.37 10.58 5.09
CA THR A 152 0.30 10.03 6.25
C THR A 152 0.23 10.99 7.43
N SER A 153 0.22 10.45 8.64
CA SER A 153 0.29 11.25 9.87
C SER A 153 1.68 11.82 10.13
N THR A 154 2.62 11.59 9.20
CA THR A 154 3.97 12.14 9.24
C THR A 154 3.93 13.65 9.01
N GLY A 155 4.36 14.41 10.00
CA GLY A 155 4.38 15.86 9.89
C GLY A 155 4.51 16.57 11.24
N TYR A 156 4.50 17.88 11.20
CA TYR A 156 4.56 18.75 12.38
C TYR A 156 3.82 20.06 12.10
N GLY A 157 3.67 20.89 13.12
CA GLY A 157 3.06 22.21 13.00
C GLY A 157 1.54 22.16 13.03
N LEU A 158 0.87 23.18 12.47
CA LEU A 158 -0.57 23.38 12.56
C LEU A 158 -1.39 22.24 11.95
N GLY A 159 -0.89 21.61 10.90
CA GLY A 159 -1.56 20.53 10.17
C GLY A 159 -1.04 19.13 10.50
N GLY A 160 -0.44 18.95 11.69
CA GLY A 160 0.06 17.65 12.14
C GLY A 160 -1.00 16.53 12.09
N ASP A 161 -0.59 15.31 12.38
CA ASP A 161 -1.44 14.11 12.42
C ASP A 161 -2.13 13.76 11.08
N GLY A 162 -1.59 14.26 9.96
CA GLY A 162 -2.11 14.00 8.62
C GLY A 162 -3.32 14.85 8.22
N THR A 163 -3.84 15.70 9.10
CA THR A 163 -5.01 16.55 8.81
C THR A 163 -4.78 17.47 7.63
N ALA A 164 -3.62 18.19 7.57
CA ALA A 164 -3.31 19.03 6.42
C ALA A 164 -3.09 18.20 5.15
N ALA A 165 -2.47 17.03 5.27
CA ALA A 165 -2.22 16.15 4.14
C ALA A 165 -3.53 15.69 3.48
N ILE A 166 -4.49 15.18 4.26
CA ILE A 166 -5.78 14.74 3.71
C ILE A 166 -6.59 15.90 3.13
N MET A 167 -6.61 17.06 3.81
CA MET A 167 -7.32 18.25 3.33
C MET A 167 -6.71 18.75 2.02
N GLY A 168 -5.37 18.82 1.92
CA GLY A 168 -4.67 19.23 0.70
C GLY A 168 -4.96 18.30 -0.47
N MET A 169 -4.94 16.99 -0.25
CA MET A 169 -5.27 15.99 -1.27
C MET A 169 -6.73 16.08 -1.72
N LEU A 170 -7.69 16.21 -0.78
CA LEU A 170 -9.12 16.33 -1.10
C LEU A 170 -9.45 17.64 -1.82
N GLN A 171 -8.68 18.71 -1.56
CA GLN A 171 -8.84 20.02 -2.22
C GLN A 171 -8.09 20.12 -3.55
N SER A 172 -7.49 19.03 -4.02
CA SER A 172 -6.77 18.99 -5.29
C SER A 172 -7.64 19.35 -6.49
N CYS A 173 -7.09 20.18 -7.38
CA CYS A 173 -7.70 20.49 -8.67
C CYS A 173 -7.33 19.48 -9.79
N SER A 174 -6.44 18.53 -9.52
CA SER A 174 -6.02 17.53 -10.51
C SER A 174 -7.06 16.41 -10.64
N PRO A 175 -7.74 16.25 -11.79
CA PRO A 175 -8.71 15.18 -11.98
C PRO A 175 -8.00 13.82 -12.05
N GLY A 176 -8.60 12.79 -11.43
CA GLY A 176 -8.03 11.44 -11.37
C GLY A 176 -7.35 11.09 -10.05
N LEU A 177 -7.29 12.02 -9.08
CA LEU A 177 -6.84 11.77 -7.73
C LEU A 177 -8.02 11.25 -6.87
N SER A 178 -7.87 10.07 -6.30
CA SER A 178 -8.72 9.51 -5.25
C SER A 178 -7.96 9.46 -3.94
N VAL A 179 -8.60 9.77 -2.82
CA VAL A 179 -7.91 9.87 -1.52
C VAL A 179 -8.47 8.84 -0.56
N VAL A 180 -7.58 8.12 0.12
CA VAL A 180 -7.95 7.23 1.23
C VAL A 180 -7.81 7.95 2.57
N ASN A 181 -8.20 7.29 3.67
CA ASN A 181 -8.05 7.87 5.00
C ASN A 181 -6.55 7.95 5.40
N ILE A 182 -6.25 8.77 6.40
CA ILE A 182 -4.89 8.93 6.97
C ILE A 182 -4.35 7.57 7.41
N ASP A 183 -3.11 7.27 7.06
CA ASP A 183 -2.37 6.04 7.37
C ASP A 183 -3.07 4.75 6.92
N ASN A 184 -4.03 4.85 5.98
CA ASN A 184 -4.75 3.69 5.48
C ASN A 184 -4.01 3.05 4.29
N GLY A 185 -2.81 2.52 4.55
CA GLY A 185 -2.02 1.78 3.56
C GLY A 185 -2.78 0.58 3.00
N VAL A 186 -3.50 -0.14 3.85
CA VAL A 186 -4.36 -1.26 3.44
C VAL A 186 -5.39 -0.84 2.40
N GLY A 187 -6.13 0.24 2.66
CA GLY A 187 -7.14 0.75 1.74
C GLY A 187 -6.54 1.21 0.41
N ALA A 188 -5.39 1.90 0.46
CA ALA A 188 -4.67 2.33 -0.73
C ALA A 188 -4.20 1.15 -1.58
N GLY A 189 -3.53 0.17 -0.95
CA GLY A 189 -3.01 -1.02 -1.63
C GLY A 189 -4.11 -1.89 -2.24
N ALA A 190 -5.20 -2.12 -1.49
CA ALA A 190 -6.34 -2.90 -1.98
C ALA A 190 -7.03 -2.19 -3.17
N SER A 191 -7.28 -0.88 -3.07
CA SER A 191 -7.90 -0.12 -4.16
C SER A 191 -7.04 -0.12 -5.42
N ALA A 192 -5.73 0.13 -5.27
CA ALA A 192 -4.78 0.08 -6.39
C ALA A 192 -4.74 -1.32 -7.05
N ALA A 193 -4.68 -2.37 -6.23
CA ALA A 193 -4.68 -3.75 -6.72
C ALA A 193 -5.98 -4.13 -7.44
N MET A 194 -7.13 -3.68 -6.95
CA MET A 194 -8.42 -3.90 -7.62
C MET A 194 -8.46 -3.24 -9.00
N ILE A 195 -7.97 -1.99 -9.11
CA ILE A 195 -7.86 -1.28 -10.39
C ILE A 195 -6.93 -2.05 -11.33
N ALA A 196 -5.72 -2.38 -10.87
CA ALA A 196 -4.70 -3.04 -11.68
C ALA A 196 -5.15 -4.44 -12.14
N ASN A 197 -5.75 -5.23 -11.26
CA ASN A 197 -6.26 -6.55 -11.58
C ASN A 197 -7.41 -6.50 -12.59
N ARG A 198 -8.28 -5.49 -12.47
CA ARG A 198 -9.36 -5.27 -13.46
C ARG A 198 -8.79 -4.89 -14.82
N ALA A 199 -7.83 -3.97 -14.87
CA ALA A 199 -7.17 -3.56 -16.11
C ALA A 199 -6.43 -4.73 -16.78
N ALA A 200 -5.68 -5.53 -16.01
CA ALA A 200 -4.98 -6.71 -16.50
C ALA A 200 -5.94 -7.72 -17.15
N ARG A 201 -7.09 -7.99 -16.53
CA ARG A 201 -8.12 -8.87 -17.10
C ARG A 201 -8.67 -8.34 -18.42
N LEU A 202 -8.87 -7.02 -18.53
CA LEU A 202 -9.36 -6.39 -19.76
C LEU A 202 -8.32 -6.40 -20.88
N ARG A 203 -7.03 -6.43 -20.56
CA ARG A 203 -5.95 -6.64 -21.53
C ARG A 203 -5.81 -8.10 -21.99
N GLY A 204 -6.62 -9.02 -21.45
CA GLY A 204 -6.55 -10.44 -21.76
C GLY A 204 -5.38 -11.17 -21.11
N LEU A 205 -4.69 -10.53 -20.17
CA LEU A 205 -3.63 -11.16 -19.39
C LEU A 205 -4.22 -12.16 -18.40
N LYS A 206 -3.63 -13.35 -18.34
CA LYS A 206 -3.97 -14.38 -17.36
C LYS A 206 -3.03 -14.31 -16.16
N PRO A 207 -3.43 -14.84 -14.98
CA PRO A 207 -2.48 -15.07 -13.90
C PRO A 207 -1.27 -15.88 -14.41
N GLY A 208 -0.07 -15.40 -14.15
CA GLY A 208 1.17 -16.04 -14.63
C GLY A 208 1.71 -15.52 -15.97
N ASP A 209 0.95 -14.79 -16.77
CA ASP A 209 1.45 -14.13 -17.97
C ASP A 209 2.39 -12.98 -17.58
N ARG A 210 3.62 -12.93 -18.16
CA ARG A 210 4.64 -11.91 -17.90
C ARG A 210 5.12 -11.25 -19.18
#